data_973b2372b65df34f853815eae05fa4d6
#
_entry.id   973b2372b65df34f853815eae05fa4d6
#
_cell.length_a   1.000
_cell.length_b   1.000
_cell.length_c   1.000
_cell.angle_alpha   90.00
_cell.angle_beta   90.00
_cell.angle_gamma   90.00
#
_symmetry.space_group_name_H-M   'P 1'
#
loop_
_entity.id
_entity.type
_entity.pdbx_description
1 polymer ?
#
loop_
_entity_poly.entity_id
_entity_poly.type
_entity_poly.pdbx_seq_one_letter_code
_entity_poly.pdbx_strand_id
1 'polypeptide(L)'
;TWEKGAEYLKKMGGIIMIASILIWFLGYYPQGNYETIAEQQENSYIGQIGKAIEPVIEPLGFDWKLGVGLLSGVGAKELVVSTLGVLYANDGDLDSVNLSDRIPITATVALGYMLFVLIYFPCVATLAAIKQESGSWKWAFFAAFYTTALAWIVAFITKQLGALI
;
A
#
# COMPACT_ATOMS: atom_id res chain seq x y z
N THR A 1 27.45 -12.06 -15.15
CA THR A 1 26.53 -11.78 -14.00
C THR A 1 26.19 -10.29 -13.88
N TRP A 2 27.17 -9.38 -13.99
CA TRP A 2 26.97 -7.93 -13.88
C TRP A 2 26.04 -7.35 -14.95
N GLU A 3 26.19 -7.78 -16.21
CA GLU A 3 25.36 -7.34 -17.33
C GLU A 3 23.87 -7.71 -17.11
N LYS A 4 23.61 -8.93 -16.65
CA LYS A 4 22.25 -9.37 -16.32
C LYS A 4 21.62 -8.56 -15.17
N GLY A 5 22.41 -8.23 -14.15
CA GLY A 5 21.99 -7.36 -13.06
C GLY A 5 21.69 -5.93 -13.51
N ALA A 6 22.56 -5.37 -14.36
CA ALA A 6 22.37 -4.02 -14.92
C ALA A 6 21.14 -3.94 -15.84
N GLU A 7 20.88 -4.95 -16.67
CA GLU A 7 19.67 -5.03 -17.50
C GLU A 7 18.40 -5.13 -16.65
N TYR A 8 18.44 -5.93 -15.58
CA TYR A 8 17.33 -6.05 -14.64
C TYR A 8 17.03 -4.71 -13.97
N LEU A 9 18.05 -4.04 -13.40
CA LEU A 9 17.89 -2.73 -12.76
C LEU A 9 17.34 -1.67 -13.71
N LYS A 10 17.82 -1.64 -14.96
CA LYS A 10 17.35 -0.69 -15.97
C LYS A 10 15.88 -0.90 -16.35
N LYS A 11 15.45 -2.16 -16.48
CA LYS A 11 14.05 -2.51 -16.75
C LYS A 11 13.16 -2.20 -15.56
N MET A 12 13.57 -2.55 -14.34
CA MET A 12 12.80 -2.30 -13.11
C MET A 12 12.70 -0.82 -12.79
N GLY A 13 13.77 -0.04 -12.97
CA GLY A 13 13.77 1.40 -12.75
C GLY A 13 12.73 2.13 -13.60
N GLY A 14 12.57 1.74 -14.86
CA GLY A 14 11.54 2.29 -15.74
C GLY A 14 10.12 2.01 -15.25
N ILE A 15 9.85 0.78 -14.82
CA ILE A 15 8.53 0.37 -14.30
C ILE A 15 8.20 1.10 -13.01
N ILE A 16 9.17 1.19 -12.09
CA ILE A 16 9.00 1.90 -10.81
C ILE A 16 8.74 3.38 -11.04
N MET A 17 9.45 4.02 -11.97
CA MET A 17 9.27 5.42 -12.32
C MET A 17 7.85 5.69 -12.86
N ILE A 18 7.36 4.87 -13.78
CA ILE A 18 6.00 5.00 -14.33
C ILE A 18 4.96 4.79 -13.22
N ALA A 19 5.12 3.77 -12.39
CA ALA A 19 4.22 3.50 -11.27
C ALA A 19 4.19 4.66 -10.26
N SER A 20 5.35 5.24 -9.93
CA SER A 20 5.45 6.39 -9.03
C SER A 20 4.76 7.64 -9.58
N ILE A 21 4.93 7.93 -10.88
CA ILE A 21 4.25 9.04 -11.54
C ILE A 21 2.74 8.83 -11.52
N LEU A 22 2.27 7.62 -11.75
CA LEU A 22 0.86 7.29 -11.77
C LEU A 22 0.24 7.44 -10.37
N ILE A 23 0.89 6.92 -9.33
CA ILE A 23 0.44 7.07 -7.93
C ILE A 23 0.43 8.54 -7.53
N TRP A 24 1.49 9.30 -7.88
CA TRP A 24 1.53 10.74 -7.63
C TRP A 24 0.36 11.46 -8.31
N PHE A 25 0.09 11.16 -9.59
CA PHE A 25 -1.02 11.74 -10.33
C PHE A 25 -2.38 11.43 -9.68
N LEU A 26 -2.62 10.18 -9.30
CA LEU A 26 -3.87 9.78 -8.64
C LEU A 26 -4.02 10.42 -7.24
N GLY A 27 -2.93 10.66 -6.53
CA GLY A 27 -2.94 11.33 -5.23
C GLY A 27 -3.07 12.85 -5.31
N TYR A 28 -2.67 13.46 -6.45
CA TYR A 28 -2.70 14.90 -6.64
C TYR A 28 -4.03 15.41 -7.23
N TYR A 29 -4.70 14.63 -8.07
CA TYR A 29 -5.96 14.99 -8.72
C TYR A 29 -7.18 14.33 -8.05
N PRO A 30 -8.38 15.00 -8.05
CA PRO A 30 -8.65 16.34 -8.55
C PRO A 30 -8.11 17.45 -7.64
N GLN A 31 -7.65 18.54 -8.25
CA GLN A 31 -7.28 19.75 -7.50
C GLN A 31 -8.52 20.45 -6.97
N GLY A 32 -8.49 20.84 -5.70
CA GLY A 32 -9.50 21.67 -5.06
C GLY A 32 -8.85 22.65 -4.08
N ASN A 33 -9.61 23.60 -3.56
CA ASN A 33 -9.17 24.45 -2.46
C ASN A 33 -9.30 23.65 -1.15
N TYR A 34 -8.29 22.82 -0.86
CA TYR A 34 -8.20 22.06 0.37
C TYR A 34 -7.31 22.80 1.37
N GLU A 35 -7.72 22.84 2.62
CA GLU A 35 -6.95 23.51 3.68
C GLU A 35 -5.78 22.66 4.16
N THR A 36 -5.89 21.32 3.99
CA THR A 36 -4.87 20.37 4.46
C THR A 36 -4.48 19.36 3.38
N ILE A 37 -3.25 18.84 3.45
CA ILE A 37 -2.77 17.77 2.57
C ILE A 37 -3.62 16.50 2.76
N ALA A 38 -4.07 16.23 3.99
CA ALA A 38 -4.92 15.10 4.31
C ALA A 38 -6.29 15.19 3.61
N GLU A 39 -6.94 16.37 3.59
CA GLU A 39 -8.19 16.60 2.85
C GLU A 39 -8.01 16.46 1.35
N GLN A 40 -6.89 16.95 0.80
CA GLN A 40 -6.58 16.77 -0.61
C GLN A 40 -6.48 15.30 -0.96
N GLN A 41 -5.79 14.51 -0.14
CA GLN A 41 -5.64 13.07 -0.38
C GLN A 41 -6.94 12.30 -0.17
N GLU A 42 -7.77 12.70 0.79
CA GLU A 42 -9.09 12.10 1.02
C GLU A 42 -10.02 12.26 -0.19
N ASN A 43 -9.99 13.41 -0.85
CA ASN A 43 -10.80 13.71 -2.02
C ASN A 43 -10.12 13.33 -3.35
N SER A 44 -8.86 12.92 -3.31
CA SER A 44 -8.12 12.45 -4.49
C SER A 44 -8.69 11.14 -5.04
N TYR A 45 -8.33 10.80 -6.27
CA TYR A 45 -8.73 9.51 -6.86
C TYR A 45 -8.24 8.31 -6.03
N ILE A 46 -7.03 8.39 -5.47
CA ILE A 46 -6.51 7.31 -4.63
C ILE A 46 -7.29 7.19 -3.32
N GLY A 47 -7.72 8.31 -2.72
CA GLY A 47 -8.58 8.35 -1.55
C GLY A 47 -9.96 7.74 -1.82
N GLN A 48 -10.57 8.06 -2.96
CA GLN A 48 -11.85 7.47 -3.37
C GLN A 48 -11.74 5.96 -3.58
N ILE A 49 -10.66 5.47 -4.18
CA ILE A 49 -10.40 4.04 -4.32
C ILE A 49 -10.18 3.41 -2.94
N GLY A 50 -9.45 4.08 -2.04
CA GLY A 50 -9.27 3.64 -0.65
C GLY A 50 -10.60 3.44 0.07
N LYS A 51 -11.51 4.42 -0.02
CA LYS A 51 -12.88 4.34 0.54
C LYS A 51 -13.72 3.23 -0.11
N ALA A 52 -13.56 2.99 -1.41
CA ALA A 52 -14.26 1.90 -2.10
C ALA A 52 -13.78 0.51 -1.65
N ILE A 53 -12.51 0.39 -1.24
CA ILE A 53 -11.93 -0.86 -0.75
C ILE A 53 -12.19 -1.04 0.76
N GLU A 54 -12.46 0.05 1.49
CA GLU A 54 -12.67 0.05 2.95
C GLU A 54 -13.59 -1.07 3.43
N PRO A 55 -14.79 -1.33 2.85
CA PRO A 55 -15.67 -2.40 3.31
C PRO A 55 -15.04 -3.80 3.24
N VAL A 56 -14.04 -4.01 2.41
CA VAL A 56 -13.32 -5.29 2.29
C VAL A 56 -12.24 -5.44 3.37
N ILE A 57 -11.64 -4.32 3.80
CA ILE A 57 -10.55 -4.31 4.78
C ILE A 57 -11.02 -3.93 6.20
N GLU A 58 -12.22 -3.38 6.36
CA GLU A 58 -12.84 -3.06 7.65
C GLU A 58 -12.90 -4.27 8.60
N PRO A 59 -13.22 -5.51 8.15
CA PRO A 59 -13.17 -6.68 9.01
C PRO A 59 -11.78 -6.95 9.62
N LEU A 60 -10.72 -6.43 9.01
CA LEU A 60 -9.35 -6.50 9.51
C LEU A 60 -9.05 -5.39 10.54
N GLY A 61 -9.95 -4.41 10.67
CA GLY A 61 -9.75 -3.21 11.48
C GLY A 61 -8.95 -2.12 10.76
N PHE A 62 -8.88 -2.17 9.44
CA PHE A 62 -8.18 -1.19 8.61
C PHE A 62 -9.18 -0.14 8.12
N ASP A 63 -8.80 1.12 8.27
CA ASP A 63 -9.53 2.27 7.72
C ASP A 63 -9.11 2.57 6.27
N TRP A 64 -9.78 3.53 5.65
CA TRP A 64 -9.46 3.94 4.28
C TRP A 64 -8.03 4.47 4.14
N LYS A 65 -7.45 5.12 5.17
CA LYS A 65 -6.07 5.63 5.16
C LYS A 65 -5.05 4.50 5.07
N LEU A 66 -5.26 3.44 5.86
CA LEU A 66 -4.48 2.21 5.76
C LEU A 66 -4.66 1.57 4.38
N GLY A 67 -5.88 1.60 3.82
CA GLY A 67 -6.17 1.16 2.45
C GLY A 67 -5.39 1.94 1.39
N VAL A 68 -5.32 3.27 1.50
CA VAL A 68 -4.49 4.11 0.62
C VAL A 68 -3.00 3.76 0.76
N GLY A 69 -2.53 3.50 1.99
CA GLY A 69 -1.18 3.01 2.23
C GLY A 69 -0.89 1.70 1.47
N LEU A 70 -1.82 0.73 1.51
CA LEU A 70 -1.71 -0.53 0.76
C LEU A 70 -1.66 -0.30 -0.76
N LEU A 71 -2.49 0.60 -1.29
CA LEU A 71 -2.49 0.95 -2.71
C LEU A 71 -1.17 1.57 -3.15
N SER A 72 -0.62 2.48 -2.34
CA SER A 72 0.71 3.07 -2.59
C SER A 72 1.81 2.01 -2.60
N GLY A 73 1.70 1.02 -1.73
CA GLY A 73 2.64 -0.09 -1.63
C GLY A 73 2.61 -1.06 -2.82
N VAL A 74 1.59 -1.01 -3.69
CA VAL A 74 1.59 -1.74 -4.97
C VAL A 74 2.70 -1.24 -5.89
N GLY A 75 3.00 0.06 -5.88
CA GLY A 75 4.13 0.63 -6.61
C GLY A 75 5.46 0.21 -6.01
N ALA A 76 5.64 0.50 -4.73
CA ALA A 76 6.82 0.11 -3.94
C ALA A 76 6.40 0.01 -2.46
N LYS A 77 6.71 -1.10 -1.81
CA LYS A 77 6.30 -1.36 -0.41
C LYS A 77 6.84 -0.32 0.57
N GLU A 78 7.96 0.28 0.27
CA GLU A 78 8.58 1.35 1.06
C GLU A 78 7.71 2.61 1.13
N LEU A 79 6.84 2.83 0.13
CA LEU A 79 5.94 3.99 0.11
C LEU A 79 4.79 3.86 1.12
N VAL A 80 4.47 2.68 1.60
CA VAL A 80 3.41 2.46 2.60
C VAL A 80 3.62 3.35 3.82
N VAL A 81 4.81 3.28 4.43
CA VAL A 81 5.13 4.03 5.66
C VAL A 81 5.14 5.54 5.38
N SER A 82 5.72 5.95 4.25
CA SER A 82 5.76 7.36 3.85
C SER A 82 4.35 7.92 3.62
N THR A 83 3.49 7.18 2.94
CA THR A 83 2.09 7.57 2.70
C THR A 83 1.31 7.68 4.01
N LEU A 84 1.47 6.71 4.92
CA LEU A 84 0.83 6.79 6.24
C LEU A 84 1.35 7.99 7.05
N GLY A 85 2.65 8.28 6.97
CA GLY A 85 3.23 9.48 7.58
C GLY A 85 2.52 10.76 7.13
N VAL A 86 2.25 10.89 5.83
CA VAL A 86 1.55 12.05 5.28
C VAL A 86 0.07 12.07 5.67
N LEU A 87 -0.63 10.93 5.60
CA LEU A 87 -2.07 10.83 5.89
C LEU A 87 -2.43 11.05 7.37
N TYR A 88 -1.51 10.72 8.26
CA TYR A 88 -1.68 10.91 9.71
C TYR A 88 -0.89 12.10 10.27
N ALA A 89 -0.12 12.83 9.43
CA ALA A 89 0.48 14.09 9.81
C ALA A 89 -0.61 15.16 9.98
N ASN A 90 -0.61 15.88 11.10
CA ASN A 90 -1.35 17.12 11.22
C ASN A 90 -0.50 18.26 10.68
N ASP A 91 -1.13 19.28 10.06
CA ASP A 91 -0.45 20.44 9.52
C ASP A 91 0.49 21.07 10.57
N GLY A 92 1.78 21.07 10.28
CA GLY A 92 2.80 21.83 11.01
C GLY A 92 3.96 21.04 11.61
N ASP A 93 3.87 19.72 11.81
CA ASP A 93 4.92 18.95 12.48
C ASP A 93 5.36 17.72 11.67
N LEU A 94 6.17 17.93 10.64
CA LEU A 94 6.82 16.85 9.90
C LEU A 94 8.07 16.29 10.61
N ASP A 95 8.59 16.99 11.63
CA ASP A 95 9.94 16.75 12.13
C ASP A 95 10.07 15.87 13.38
N SER A 96 8.98 15.48 14.08
CA SER A 96 9.14 14.74 15.34
C SER A 96 7.98 13.85 15.77
N VAL A 97 7.30 13.18 14.84
CA VAL A 97 6.11 12.43 15.22
C VAL A 97 6.38 10.95 15.31
N ASN A 98 6.28 10.42 16.52
CA ASN A 98 6.04 9.00 16.71
C ASN A 98 4.71 8.65 16.06
N LEU A 99 4.78 8.04 14.88
CA LEU A 99 3.63 7.60 14.10
C LEU A 99 2.68 6.73 14.92
N SER A 100 3.23 6.03 15.93
CA SER A 100 2.50 5.19 16.88
C SER A 100 1.46 5.94 17.71
N ASP A 101 1.68 7.22 18.02
CA ASP A 101 0.78 7.99 18.88
C ASP A 101 -0.37 8.64 18.11
N ARG A 102 -0.26 8.68 16.78
CA ARG A 102 -1.23 9.33 15.89
C ARG A 102 -2.13 8.36 15.13
N ILE A 103 -1.70 7.12 14.97
CA ILE A 103 -2.52 6.11 14.31
C ILE A 103 -3.42 5.47 15.36
N PRO A 104 -4.75 5.68 15.32
CA PRO A 104 -5.68 5.19 16.35
C PRO A 104 -5.99 3.70 16.13
N ILE A 105 -4.97 2.86 16.09
CA ILE A 105 -5.10 1.40 15.93
C ILE A 105 -4.54 0.67 17.13
N THR A 106 -5.15 -0.45 17.47
CA THR A 106 -4.62 -1.33 18.52
C THR A 106 -3.34 -2.03 18.08
N ALA A 107 -2.49 -2.41 19.02
CA ALA A 107 -1.24 -3.12 18.72
C ALA A 107 -1.47 -4.38 17.87
N THR A 108 -2.59 -5.06 18.07
CA THR A 108 -2.98 -6.26 17.32
C THR A 108 -3.33 -5.94 15.85
N VAL A 109 -4.04 -4.82 15.62
CA VAL A 109 -4.36 -4.36 14.27
C VAL A 109 -3.10 -3.90 13.57
N ALA A 110 -2.19 -3.21 14.27
CA ALA A 110 -0.88 -2.82 13.74
C ALA A 110 -0.06 -4.05 13.30
N LEU A 111 0.01 -5.09 14.16
CA LEU A 111 0.66 -6.35 13.82
C LEU A 111 0.01 -7.01 12.59
N GLY A 112 -1.32 -7.06 12.56
CA GLY A 112 -2.08 -7.57 11.40
C GLY A 112 -1.77 -6.81 10.11
N TYR A 113 -1.66 -5.48 10.20
CA TYR A 113 -1.29 -4.64 9.07
C TYR A 113 0.14 -4.90 8.58
N MET A 114 1.10 -5.03 9.50
CA MET A 114 2.49 -5.37 9.16
C MET A 114 2.57 -6.72 8.45
N LEU A 115 1.88 -7.75 8.97
CA LEU A 115 1.80 -9.08 8.33
C LEU A 115 1.11 -9.00 6.96
N PHE A 116 0.06 -8.20 6.86
CA PHE A 116 -0.61 -7.98 5.57
C PHE A 116 0.35 -7.37 4.55
N VAL A 117 1.04 -6.27 4.90
CA VAL A 117 2.02 -5.60 4.01
C VAL A 117 3.16 -6.54 3.61
N LEU A 118 3.57 -7.44 4.49
CA LEU A 118 4.62 -8.41 4.19
C LEU A 118 4.19 -9.43 3.13
N ILE A 119 2.96 -9.94 3.23
CA ILE A 119 2.48 -11.10 2.46
C ILE A 119 1.72 -10.69 1.19
N TYR A 120 0.99 -9.54 1.25
CA TYR A 120 0.05 -9.14 0.20
C TYR A 120 0.71 -8.95 -1.17
N PHE A 121 -0.07 -8.49 -2.09
CA PHE A 121 0.21 -8.23 -3.50
C PHE A 121 1.70 -7.94 -3.79
N PRO A 122 2.36 -8.71 -4.66
CA PRO A 122 3.72 -8.41 -5.08
C PRO A 122 3.75 -7.09 -5.85
N CYS A 123 4.80 -6.30 -5.67
CA CYS A 123 4.94 -5.02 -6.39
C CYS A 123 4.88 -5.22 -7.91
N VAL A 124 4.52 -4.15 -8.64
CA VAL A 124 4.38 -4.18 -10.11
C VAL A 124 5.63 -4.75 -10.79
N ALA A 125 6.82 -4.46 -10.25
CA ALA A 125 8.09 -5.00 -10.74
C ALA A 125 8.14 -6.53 -10.65
N THR A 126 7.70 -7.11 -9.53
CA THR A 126 7.64 -8.56 -9.35
C THR A 126 6.62 -9.22 -10.28
N LEU A 127 5.45 -8.58 -10.49
CA LEU A 127 4.46 -9.08 -11.45
C LEU A 127 5.00 -9.09 -12.88
N ALA A 128 5.73 -8.05 -13.26
CA ALA A 128 6.39 -7.99 -14.56
C ALA A 128 7.44 -9.09 -14.72
N ALA A 129 8.21 -9.39 -13.66
CA ALA A 129 9.17 -10.48 -13.65
C ALA A 129 8.47 -11.85 -13.77
N ILE A 130 7.41 -12.11 -13.00
CA ILE A 130 6.63 -13.35 -13.09
C ILE A 130 6.06 -13.53 -14.49
N LYS A 131 5.51 -12.46 -15.09
CA LYS A 131 5.00 -12.51 -16.47
C LYS A 131 6.10 -12.82 -17.47
N GLN A 132 7.29 -12.24 -17.30
CA GLN A 132 8.42 -12.46 -18.20
C GLN A 132 8.94 -13.90 -18.12
N GLU A 133 9.07 -14.45 -16.91
CA GLU A 133 9.58 -15.81 -16.69
C GLU A 133 8.54 -16.89 -17.05
N SER A 134 7.26 -16.67 -16.72
CA SER A 134 6.19 -17.65 -16.99
C SER A 134 5.61 -17.55 -18.40
N GLY A 135 5.89 -16.48 -19.14
CA GLY A 135 5.33 -16.19 -20.46
C GLY A 135 3.82 -15.88 -20.46
N SER A 136 3.17 -15.83 -19.29
CA SER A 136 1.71 -15.66 -19.19
C SER A 136 1.28 -14.72 -18.07
N TRP A 137 0.35 -13.81 -18.38
CA TRP A 137 -0.29 -12.97 -17.39
C TRP A 137 -1.13 -13.74 -16.37
N LYS A 138 -1.60 -14.95 -16.72
CA LYS A 138 -2.42 -15.78 -15.82
C LYS A 138 -1.68 -16.12 -14.52
N TRP A 139 -0.40 -16.44 -14.60
CA TRP A 139 0.42 -16.73 -13.43
C TRP A 139 0.70 -15.50 -12.57
N ALA A 140 0.89 -14.34 -13.19
CA ALA A 140 1.06 -13.08 -12.46
C ALA A 140 -0.21 -12.70 -11.68
N PHE A 141 -1.38 -12.77 -12.31
CA PHE A 141 -2.67 -12.51 -11.65
C PHE A 141 -2.99 -13.56 -10.58
N PHE A 142 -2.70 -14.83 -10.84
CA PHE A 142 -2.86 -15.90 -9.84
C PHE A 142 -2.00 -15.64 -8.62
N ALA A 143 -0.73 -15.31 -8.78
CA ALA A 143 0.17 -14.98 -7.68
C ALA A 143 -0.34 -13.78 -6.87
N ALA A 144 -0.75 -12.71 -7.55
CA ALA A 144 -1.30 -11.51 -6.92
C ALA A 144 -2.55 -11.82 -6.09
N PHE A 145 -3.50 -12.55 -6.65
CA PHE A 145 -4.74 -12.93 -5.97
C PHE A 145 -4.46 -13.84 -4.78
N TYR A 146 -3.64 -14.88 -4.98
CA TYR A 146 -3.30 -15.85 -3.94
C TYR A 146 -2.61 -15.18 -2.74
N THR A 147 -1.61 -14.35 -2.99
CA THR A 147 -0.87 -13.68 -1.91
C THR A 147 -1.75 -12.68 -1.17
N THR A 148 -2.62 -11.95 -1.88
CA THR A 148 -3.56 -11.00 -1.26
C THR A 148 -4.61 -11.72 -0.42
N ALA A 149 -5.17 -12.83 -0.91
CA ALA A 149 -6.11 -13.65 -0.15
C ALA A 149 -5.47 -14.26 1.11
N LEU A 150 -4.22 -14.74 0.98
CA LEU A 150 -3.47 -15.26 2.11
C LEU A 150 -3.19 -14.17 3.15
N ALA A 151 -2.77 -12.98 2.71
CA ALA A 151 -2.54 -11.82 3.57
C ALA A 151 -3.81 -11.43 4.35
N TRP A 152 -4.96 -11.44 3.65
CA TRP A 152 -6.25 -11.13 4.26
C TRP A 152 -6.61 -12.13 5.36
N ILE A 153 -6.45 -13.44 5.09
CA ILE A 153 -6.71 -14.50 6.08
C ILE A 153 -5.79 -14.36 7.28
N VAL A 154 -4.49 -14.15 7.07
CA VAL A 154 -3.51 -14.00 8.16
C VAL A 154 -3.83 -12.78 9.02
N ALA A 155 -4.11 -11.63 8.43
CA ALA A 155 -4.47 -10.41 9.16
C ALA A 155 -5.79 -10.58 9.94
N PHE A 156 -6.78 -11.24 9.34
CA PHE A 156 -8.05 -11.54 9.99
C PHE A 156 -7.85 -12.43 11.23
N ILE A 157 -7.09 -13.51 11.09
CA ILE A 157 -6.78 -14.41 12.21
C ILE A 157 -6.02 -13.65 13.31
N THR A 158 -5.05 -12.81 12.94
CA THR A 158 -4.27 -12.00 13.90
C THR A 158 -5.19 -11.09 14.71
N LYS A 159 -6.14 -10.40 14.05
CA LYS A 159 -7.12 -9.56 14.75
C LYS A 159 -7.99 -10.36 15.69
N GLN A 160 -8.50 -11.52 15.25
CA GLN A 160 -9.36 -12.37 16.09
C GLN A 160 -8.63 -12.93 17.30
N LEU A 161 -7.38 -13.35 17.14
CA LEU A 161 -6.55 -13.81 18.26
C LEU A 161 -6.27 -12.69 19.25
N GLY A 162 -6.03 -11.47 18.77
CA GLY A 162 -5.81 -10.34 19.64
C GLY A 162 -7.08 -9.82 20.34
N ALA A 163 -8.26 -10.16 19.86
CA ALA A 163 -9.53 -9.86 20.53
C ALA A 163 -9.84 -10.86 21.66
N LEU A 164 -9.12 -12.00 21.70
CA LEU A 164 -9.28 -13.04 22.73
C LEU A 164 -8.30 -12.88 23.91
N ILE A 165 -7.28 -12.02 23.75
CA ILE A 165 -6.26 -11.72 24.76
C ILE A 165 -6.55 -10.35 25.38
#